data_3f1e59f44bccbb8f4df718499faa4ec0
#
_entry.id   3f1e59f44bccbb8f4df718499faa4ec0
#
_cell.length_a   1.000
_cell.length_b   1.000
_cell.length_c   1.000
_cell.angle_alpha   90.00
_cell.angle_beta   90.00
_cell.angle_gamma   90.00
#
_symmetry.space_group_name_H-M   'P 1'
#
loop_
_entity.id
_entity.type
_entity.pdbx_description
1 polymer ?
#
loop_
_entity_poly.entity_id
_entity_poly.type
_entity_poly.pdbx_seq_one_letter_code
_entity_poly.pdbx_strand_id
1 'polypeptide(L)'
;MKRLLKVFKEKKNMKQETEEKIQIKHILVFTLMNEQFGLDISCVREVLKPLEIHHLPQVPDFIEGVINLRGKMFAIMDLRKKFRINIIENTPKKRIILCKINKFIIGLIVDSVMEVLSLSEGDIQPMPNAISIQVENNYITGIARVNERVITIFNLEEILSKKEMDTLEQVRKKD
;
A
#
# COMPACT_ATOMS: atom_id res chain seq x y z
N MET A 1 -40.59 34.92 18.86
CA MET A 1 -40.21 33.59 19.33
C MET A 1 -39.98 32.57 18.21
N LYS A 2 -40.87 32.42 17.23
CA LYS A 2 -40.67 31.50 16.08
C LYS A 2 -39.41 31.76 15.23
N ARG A 3 -39.01 33.03 15.07
CA ARG A 3 -37.83 33.45 14.28
C ARG A 3 -36.51 33.09 14.96
N LEU A 4 -36.44 33.16 16.27
CA LEU A 4 -35.27 32.79 17.09
C LEU A 4 -35.04 31.27 17.06
N LEU A 5 -36.12 30.48 17.14
CA LEU A 5 -36.07 29.02 17.07
C LEU A 5 -35.58 28.52 15.69
N LYS A 6 -35.95 29.25 14.62
CA LYS A 6 -35.51 28.96 13.25
C LYS A 6 -34.01 29.19 13.09
N VAL A 7 -33.49 30.31 13.59
CA VAL A 7 -32.05 30.63 13.58
C VAL A 7 -31.24 29.66 14.43
N PHE A 8 -31.77 29.22 15.59
CA PHE A 8 -31.12 28.20 16.41
C PHE A 8 -31.08 26.82 15.75
N LYS A 9 -32.17 26.44 15.05
CA LYS A 9 -32.20 25.18 14.28
C LYS A 9 -31.24 25.23 13.08
N GLU A 10 -31.19 26.34 12.37
CA GLU A 10 -30.25 26.55 11.25
C GLU A 10 -28.78 26.53 11.74
N LYS A 11 -28.47 27.17 12.88
CA LYS A 11 -27.12 27.10 13.49
C LYS A 11 -26.76 25.70 14.00
N LYS A 12 -27.75 24.94 14.48
CA LYS A 12 -27.52 23.55 14.94
C LYS A 12 -27.32 22.61 13.75
N ASN A 13 -28.04 22.82 12.65
CA ASN A 13 -27.82 22.07 11.41
C ASN A 13 -26.49 22.45 10.75
N MET A 14 -26.11 23.73 10.72
CA MET A 14 -24.78 24.16 10.24
C MET A 14 -23.64 23.63 11.11
N LYS A 15 -23.81 23.45 12.41
CA LYS A 15 -22.83 22.80 13.27
C LYS A 15 -22.77 21.27 13.08
N GLN A 16 -23.84 20.64 12.65
CA GLN A 16 -23.86 19.21 12.34
C GLN A 16 -23.33 18.91 10.92
N GLU A 17 -23.40 19.85 10.00
CA GLU A 17 -22.82 19.73 8.64
C GLU A 17 -21.32 20.05 8.60
N THR A 18 -20.74 20.64 9.67
CA THR A 18 -19.31 21.00 9.72
C THR A 18 -18.47 20.00 10.53
N GLU A 19 -19.04 18.95 11.06
CA GLU A 19 -18.33 17.76 11.50
C GLU A 19 -18.32 16.72 10.36
N GLU A 20 -17.78 17.08 9.19
CA GLU A 20 -17.16 16.09 8.32
C GLU A 20 -16.14 15.37 9.20
N LYS A 21 -16.42 14.13 9.56
CA LYS A 21 -15.47 13.24 10.23
C LYS A 21 -14.25 13.21 9.34
N ILE A 22 -13.23 13.99 9.69
CA ILE A 22 -11.93 13.93 9.03
C ILE A 22 -11.46 12.48 9.17
N GLN A 23 -11.56 11.72 8.10
CA GLN A 23 -11.06 10.36 8.08
C GLN A 23 -9.54 10.43 8.04
N ILE A 24 -8.92 10.03 9.13
CA ILE A 24 -7.46 9.93 9.23
C ILE A 24 -7.06 8.53 8.78
N LYS A 25 -6.19 8.47 7.78
CA LYS A 25 -5.53 7.25 7.31
C LYS A 25 -4.11 7.20 7.87
N HIS A 26 -3.73 6.06 8.40
CA HIS A 26 -2.35 5.83 8.83
C HIS A 26 -1.60 5.12 7.70
N ILE A 27 -0.60 5.78 7.17
CA ILE A 27 0.15 5.34 5.99
C ILE A 27 1.55 4.93 6.42
N LEU A 28 1.92 3.67 6.19
CA LEU A 28 3.30 3.22 6.32
C LEU A 28 4.09 3.69 5.11
N VAL A 29 5.12 4.50 5.35
CA VAL A 29 6.01 5.04 4.31
C VAL A 29 7.26 4.17 4.19
N PHE A 30 7.59 3.80 2.98
CA PHE A 30 8.79 3.03 2.65
C PHE A 30 9.40 3.54 1.35
N THR A 31 10.60 3.08 1.02
CA THR A 31 11.30 3.48 -0.19
C THR A 31 11.49 2.29 -1.15
N LEU A 32 11.38 2.60 -2.43
CA LEU A 32 11.85 1.78 -3.54
C LEU A 32 12.77 2.67 -4.37
N MET A 33 14.02 2.30 -4.49
CA MET A 33 15.07 3.17 -5.02
C MET A 33 15.16 4.45 -4.18
N ASN A 34 15.00 5.61 -4.78
CA ASN A 34 15.01 6.90 -4.09
C ASN A 34 13.61 7.50 -3.94
N GLU A 35 12.58 6.79 -4.36
CA GLU A 35 11.20 7.26 -4.33
C GLU A 35 10.47 6.75 -3.10
N GLN A 36 9.55 7.58 -2.57
CA GLN A 36 8.76 7.25 -1.40
C GLN A 36 7.37 6.76 -1.79
N PHE A 37 6.99 5.67 -1.16
CA PHE A 37 5.70 5.01 -1.35
C PHE A 37 5.00 4.84 -0.01
N GLY A 38 3.69 4.79 -0.07
CA GLY A 38 2.87 4.60 1.10
C GLY A 38 1.78 3.56 0.89
N LEU A 39 1.47 2.83 1.94
CA LEU A 39 0.35 1.91 1.99
C LEU A 39 -0.40 2.03 3.32
N ASP A 40 -1.67 1.69 3.31
CA ASP A 40 -2.48 1.73 4.51
C ASP A 40 -1.94 0.74 5.55
N ILE A 41 -1.68 1.22 6.77
CA ILE A 41 -1.14 0.41 7.86
C ILE A 41 -2.07 -0.76 8.24
N SER A 42 -3.35 -0.64 7.96
CA SER A 42 -4.34 -1.68 8.26
C SER A 42 -4.09 -3.00 7.53
N CYS A 43 -3.42 -2.94 6.37
CA CYS A 43 -3.01 -4.13 5.64
C CYS A 43 -1.68 -4.73 6.13
N VAL A 44 -0.90 -3.98 6.91
CA VAL A 44 0.43 -4.41 7.39
C VAL A 44 0.27 -5.30 8.62
N ARG A 45 0.95 -6.44 8.59
CA ARG A 45 1.01 -7.35 9.74
C ARG A 45 2.31 -7.23 10.52
N GLU A 46 3.42 -7.23 9.81
CA GLU A 46 4.75 -7.23 10.43
C GLU A 46 5.79 -6.70 9.44
N VAL A 47 6.83 -6.03 9.96
CA VAL A 47 8.00 -5.62 9.20
C VAL A 47 9.18 -6.47 9.65
N LEU A 48 9.80 -7.19 8.72
CA LEU A 48 10.86 -8.14 8.98
C LEU A 48 12.20 -7.66 8.40
N LYS A 49 13.28 -8.08 9.02
CA LYS A 49 14.60 -8.10 8.39
C LYS A 49 14.59 -9.10 7.23
N PRO A 50 15.51 -9.00 6.26
CA PRO A 50 15.63 -9.99 5.21
C PRO A 50 15.78 -11.40 5.79
N LEU A 51 15.05 -12.35 5.22
CA LEU A 51 15.11 -13.78 5.54
C LEU A 51 15.54 -14.53 4.28
N GLU A 52 16.00 -15.76 4.45
CA GLU A 52 16.31 -16.65 3.35
C GLU A 52 15.06 -16.93 2.52
N ILE A 53 15.14 -16.70 1.22
CA ILE A 53 14.05 -16.92 0.27
C ILE A 53 14.31 -18.21 -0.49
N HIS A 54 13.37 -19.13 -0.42
CA HIS A 54 13.39 -20.35 -1.21
C HIS A 54 12.69 -20.07 -2.54
N HIS A 55 13.47 -20.08 -3.62
CA HIS A 55 12.96 -19.80 -4.96
C HIS A 55 12.01 -20.89 -5.43
N LEU A 56 10.91 -20.49 -6.06
CA LEU A 56 9.92 -21.41 -6.63
C LEU A 56 10.02 -21.38 -8.16
N PRO A 57 9.93 -22.54 -8.83
CA PRO A 57 9.84 -22.58 -10.29
C PRO A 57 8.43 -22.20 -10.76
N GLN A 58 8.34 -21.70 -12.00
CA GLN A 58 7.06 -21.42 -12.68
C GLN A 58 6.14 -20.42 -11.95
N VAL A 59 6.71 -19.44 -11.27
CA VAL A 59 5.99 -18.29 -10.68
C VAL A 59 6.23 -17.04 -11.52
N PRO A 60 5.37 -16.01 -11.44
CA PRO A 60 5.64 -14.71 -12.08
C PRO A 60 6.98 -14.11 -11.63
N ASP A 61 7.66 -13.38 -12.51
CA ASP A 61 9.01 -12.83 -12.28
C ASP A 61 9.12 -11.95 -11.02
N PHE A 62 8.03 -11.30 -10.63
CA PHE A 62 8.00 -10.48 -9.43
C PHE A 62 7.82 -11.28 -8.13
N ILE A 63 7.55 -12.57 -8.21
CA ILE A 63 7.54 -13.49 -7.06
C ILE A 63 8.92 -14.09 -6.91
N GLU A 64 9.61 -13.71 -5.83
CA GLU A 64 10.96 -14.19 -5.53
C GLU A 64 10.98 -15.63 -5.01
N GLY A 65 9.89 -16.07 -4.41
CA GLY A 65 9.78 -17.39 -3.79
C GLY A 65 8.97 -17.33 -2.52
N VAL A 66 9.36 -18.12 -1.52
CA VAL A 66 8.71 -18.22 -0.21
C VAL A 66 9.72 -18.10 0.92
N ILE A 67 9.27 -17.61 2.06
CA ILE A 67 10.01 -17.65 3.34
C ILE A 67 9.26 -18.52 4.33
N ASN A 68 10.03 -19.16 5.21
CA ASN A 68 9.47 -19.82 6.41
C ASN A 68 9.56 -18.85 7.59
N LEU A 69 8.42 -18.45 8.13
CA LEU A 69 8.36 -17.63 9.33
C LEU A 69 7.52 -18.35 10.40
N ARG A 70 8.18 -18.78 11.47
CA ARG A 70 7.53 -19.48 12.60
C ARG A 70 6.71 -20.71 12.15
N GLY A 71 7.26 -21.48 11.19
CA GLY A 71 6.63 -22.70 10.67
C GLY A 71 5.51 -22.46 9.64
N LYS A 72 5.30 -21.21 9.19
CA LYS A 72 4.36 -20.87 8.14
C LYS A 72 5.09 -20.35 6.91
N MET A 73 4.64 -20.76 5.73
CA MET A 73 5.19 -20.33 4.46
C MET A 73 4.45 -19.10 3.94
N PHE A 74 5.20 -18.09 3.50
CA PHE A 74 4.66 -16.87 2.93
C PHE A 74 5.33 -16.57 1.59
N ALA A 75 4.53 -16.28 0.57
CA ALA A 75 5.04 -15.83 -0.73
C ALA A 75 5.70 -14.45 -0.58
N ILE A 76 6.79 -14.24 -1.31
CA ILE A 76 7.55 -12.99 -1.32
C ILE A 76 7.49 -12.37 -2.70
N MET A 77 7.10 -11.11 -2.75
CA MET A 77 7.02 -10.29 -3.96
C MET A 77 8.04 -9.16 -3.89
N ASP A 78 8.82 -8.98 -4.95
CA ASP A 78 9.65 -7.79 -5.13
C ASP A 78 8.85 -6.70 -5.84
N LEU A 79 8.54 -5.63 -5.13
CA LEU A 79 7.77 -4.50 -5.67
C LEU A 79 8.50 -3.79 -6.81
N ARG A 80 9.83 -3.79 -6.83
CA ARG A 80 10.61 -3.19 -7.91
C ARG A 80 10.39 -3.94 -9.23
N LYS A 81 10.39 -5.29 -9.16
CA LYS A 81 10.04 -6.13 -10.31
C LYS A 81 8.58 -5.95 -10.72
N LYS A 82 7.68 -5.92 -9.75
CA LYS A 82 6.25 -5.71 -10.02
C LYS A 82 5.97 -4.39 -10.74
N PHE A 83 6.67 -3.33 -10.35
CA PHE A 83 6.54 -2.00 -10.97
C PHE A 83 7.46 -1.79 -12.18
N ARG A 84 8.25 -2.81 -12.55
CA ARG A 84 9.24 -2.73 -13.64
C ARG A 84 10.25 -1.61 -13.45
N ILE A 85 10.63 -1.35 -12.20
CA ILE A 85 11.67 -0.40 -11.85
C ILE A 85 13.02 -1.06 -12.06
N ASN A 86 13.97 -0.36 -12.73
CA ASN A 86 15.32 -0.87 -12.91
C ASN A 86 15.99 -1.13 -11.56
N ILE A 87 16.35 -2.37 -11.29
CA ILE A 87 16.99 -2.77 -10.05
C ILE A 87 18.46 -2.40 -10.13
N ILE A 88 18.89 -1.45 -9.30
CA ILE A 88 20.32 -1.23 -9.02
C ILE A 88 20.67 -2.19 -7.88
N GLU A 89 21.62 -3.10 -8.14
CA GLU A 89 22.08 -4.05 -7.12
C GLU A 89 22.71 -3.31 -5.93
N ASN A 90 22.51 -3.90 -4.72
CA ASN A 90 23.02 -3.44 -3.42
C ASN A 90 22.27 -2.31 -2.72
N THR A 91 21.06 -2.62 -2.24
CA THR A 91 20.45 -1.85 -1.17
C THR A 91 20.66 -2.60 0.17
N PRO A 92 21.58 -2.13 1.04
CA PRO A 92 21.94 -2.86 2.27
C PRO A 92 20.82 -2.86 3.33
N LYS A 93 19.76 -2.07 3.16
CA LYS A 93 18.70 -1.85 4.14
C LYS A 93 17.37 -2.53 3.79
N LYS A 94 17.36 -3.54 2.92
CA LYS A 94 16.13 -4.24 2.53
C LYS A 94 15.30 -4.65 3.74
N ARG A 95 13.97 -4.58 3.58
CA ARG A 95 12.99 -5.06 4.55
C ARG A 95 11.94 -5.88 3.82
N ILE A 96 11.25 -6.73 4.56
CA ILE A 96 10.08 -7.45 4.10
C ILE A 96 8.89 -6.94 4.91
N ILE A 97 7.88 -6.40 4.23
CA ILE A 97 6.63 -5.98 4.84
C ILE A 97 5.62 -7.10 4.61
N LEU A 98 5.23 -7.84 5.64
CA LEU A 98 4.14 -8.80 5.54
C LEU A 98 2.82 -8.07 5.53
N CYS A 99 2.09 -8.21 4.43
CA CYS A 99 0.81 -7.56 4.20
C CYS A 99 -0.29 -8.55 3.90
N LYS A 100 -1.50 -8.21 4.34
CA LYS A 100 -2.71 -8.87 3.88
C LYS A 100 -3.16 -8.25 2.56
N ILE A 101 -3.19 -9.05 1.50
CA ILE A 101 -3.67 -8.68 0.18
C ILE A 101 -4.81 -9.61 -0.17
N ASN A 102 -6.03 -9.10 -0.14
CA ASN A 102 -7.24 -9.90 -0.29
C ASN A 102 -7.26 -11.08 0.73
N LYS A 103 -7.25 -12.31 0.24
CA LYS A 103 -7.21 -13.54 1.07
C LYS A 103 -5.79 -14.05 1.37
N PHE A 104 -4.76 -13.43 0.80
CA PHE A 104 -3.37 -13.84 0.96
C PHE A 104 -2.63 -13.00 1.98
N ILE A 105 -1.59 -13.56 2.56
CA ILE A 105 -0.56 -12.82 3.27
C ILE A 105 0.71 -12.96 2.45
N ILE A 106 1.24 -11.82 1.98
CA ILE A 106 2.39 -11.75 1.08
C ILE A 106 3.43 -10.83 1.70
N GLY A 107 4.69 -11.21 1.62
CA GLY A 107 5.80 -10.36 1.99
C GLY A 107 6.22 -9.49 0.80
N LEU A 108 6.32 -8.19 1.02
CA LEU A 108 6.77 -7.22 0.02
C LEU A 108 8.21 -6.84 0.31
N ILE A 109 9.13 -7.08 -0.64
CA ILE A 109 10.50 -6.58 -0.55
C ILE A 109 10.50 -5.10 -0.87
N VAL A 110 11.06 -4.30 0.06
CA VAL A 110 11.26 -2.86 -0.06
C VAL A 110 12.70 -2.50 0.32
N ASP A 111 13.17 -1.32 -0.10
CA ASP A 111 14.54 -0.91 0.20
C ASP A 111 14.70 -0.45 1.65
N SER A 112 13.75 0.31 2.16
CA SER A 112 13.68 0.68 3.58
C SER A 112 12.25 0.98 4.02
N VAL A 113 12.00 0.86 5.30
CA VAL A 113 10.77 1.35 5.94
C VAL A 113 11.14 2.57 6.76
N MET A 114 10.39 3.66 6.59
CA MET A 114 10.71 4.96 7.18
C MET A 114 9.89 5.24 8.45
N GLU A 115 8.60 5.47 8.28
CA GLU A 115 7.70 5.95 9.32
C GLU A 115 6.24 5.63 9.03
N VAL A 116 5.37 5.89 10.00
CA VAL A 116 3.91 5.90 9.80
C VAL A 116 3.43 7.34 9.89
N LEU A 117 2.75 7.80 8.85
CA LEU A 117 2.14 9.13 8.78
C LEU A 117 0.64 9.04 9.00
N SER A 118 0.09 10.01 9.70
CA SER A 118 -1.35 10.23 9.81
C SER A 118 -1.75 11.29 8.80
N LEU A 119 -2.48 10.90 7.77
CA LEU A 119 -2.93 11.77 6.69
C LEU A 119 -4.45 11.88 6.71
N SER A 120 -4.97 13.08 6.50
CA SER A 120 -6.38 13.27 6.20
C SER A 120 -6.67 12.90 4.75
N GLU A 121 -7.91 12.61 4.43
CA GLU A 121 -8.29 12.28 3.05
C GLU A 121 -7.97 13.44 2.09
N GLY A 122 -8.02 14.70 2.55
CA GLY A 122 -7.65 15.88 1.79
C GLY A 122 -6.16 16.03 1.51
N ASP A 123 -5.28 15.33 2.26
CA ASP A 123 -3.84 15.34 2.04
C ASP A 123 -3.41 14.43 0.87
N ILE A 124 -4.31 13.54 0.42
CA ILE A 124 -4.06 12.61 -0.66
C ILE A 124 -4.78 13.12 -1.92
N GLN A 125 -4.01 13.60 -2.86
CA GLN A 125 -4.50 14.09 -4.15
C GLN A 125 -4.61 12.93 -5.15
N PRO A 126 -5.66 12.87 -5.97
CA PRO A 126 -5.76 11.86 -7.02
C PRO A 126 -4.63 12.04 -8.03
N MET A 127 -4.26 10.95 -8.70
CA MET A 127 -3.26 10.98 -9.78
C MET A 127 -3.72 11.93 -10.89
N PRO A 128 -2.85 12.81 -11.41
CA PRO A 128 -3.19 13.65 -12.56
C PRO A 128 -3.64 12.81 -13.77
N ASN A 129 -4.72 13.21 -14.42
CA ASN A 129 -5.32 12.45 -15.55
C ASN A 129 -4.33 12.16 -16.68
N ALA A 130 -3.37 13.04 -16.94
CA ALA A 130 -2.35 12.85 -17.98
C ALA A 130 -1.44 11.64 -17.70
N ILE A 131 -1.27 11.25 -16.44
CA ILE A 131 -0.44 10.10 -16.03
C ILE A 131 -1.30 8.85 -15.87
N SER A 132 -2.53 8.98 -15.39
CA SER A 132 -3.44 7.84 -15.16
C SER A 132 -3.81 7.08 -16.45
N ILE A 133 -3.76 7.75 -17.61
CA ILE A 133 -4.04 7.13 -18.93
C ILE A 133 -2.88 6.22 -19.37
N GLN A 134 -1.65 6.46 -18.93
CA GLN A 134 -0.46 5.71 -19.34
C GLN A 134 -0.12 4.57 -18.38
N VAL A 135 -0.68 4.57 -17.17
CA VAL A 135 -0.45 3.53 -16.17
C VAL A 135 -1.61 2.54 -16.24
N GLU A 136 -1.39 1.41 -16.87
CA GLU A 136 -2.37 0.29 -16.94
C GLU A 136 -2.75 -0.30 -15.56
N ASN A 137 -2.30 0.34 -14.49
CA ASN A 137 -2.34 -0.22 -13.15
C ASN A 137 -3.16 0.69 -12.22
N ASN A 138 -4.36 0.26 -11.90
CA ASN A 138 -5.29 0.94 -10.99
C ASN A 138 -4.84 0.93 -9.51
N TYR A 139 -3.66 0.40 -9.20
CA TYR A 139 -3.20 0.27 -7.81
C TYR A 139 -2.70 1.57 -7.18
N ILE A 140 -2.46 2.65 -7.94
CA ILE A 140 -2.09 3.95 -7.39
C ILE A 140 -3.37 4.71 -7.04
N THR A 141 -3.60 4.97 -5.76
CA THR A 141 -4.78 5.70 -5.28
C THR A 141 -4.58 7.20 -5.30
N GLY A 142 -3.34 7.66 -5.18
CA GLY A 142 -3.06 9.09 -5.20
C GLY A 142 -1.64 9.42 -4.76
N ILE A 143 -1.43 10.72 -4.57
CA ILE A 143 -0.14 11.29 -4.17
C ILE A 143 -0.37 12.14 -2.94
N ALA A 144 0.37 11.89 -1.87
CA ALA A 144 0.43 12.76 -0.70
C ALA A 144 1.67 13.65 -0.77
N ARG A 145 1.51 14.92 -0.40
CA ARG A 145 2.62 15.86 -0.26
C ARG A 145 2.78 16.24 1.21
N VAL A 146 3.89 15.86 1.79
CA VAL A 146 4.19 16.10 3.21
C VAL A 146 5.57 16.73 3.34
N ASN A 147 5.65 18.00 3.81
CA ASN A 147 6.91 18.71 3.99
C ASN A 147 7.86 18.61 2.79
N GLU A 148 7.41 19.02 1.61
CA GLU A 148 8.14 18.95 0.31
C GLU A 148 8.42 17.52 -0.21
N ARG A 149 8.11 16.49 0.56
CA ARG A 149 8.20 15.10 0.11
C ARG A 149 6.96 14.71 -0.67
N VAL A 150 7.16 13.94 -1.71
CA VAL A 150 6.09 13.35 -2.53
C VAL A 150 6.03 11.86 -2.22
N ILE A 151 4.87 11.39 -1.80
CA ILE A 151 4.65 9.99 -1.43
C ILE A 151 3.55 9.43 -2.33
N THR A 152 3.87 8.43 -3.12
CA THR A 152 2.89 7.73 -3.96
C THR A 152 2.13 6.71 -3.13
N ILE A 153 0.82 6.90 -2.99
CA ILE A 153 -0.04 6.00 -2.19
C ILE A 153 -0.68 4.97 -3.12
N PHE A 154 -0.63 3.72 -2.73
CA PHE A 154 -1.27 2.67 -3.51
C PHE A 154 -2.12 1.72 -2.68
N ASN A 155 -3.08 1.11 -3.36
CA ASN A 155 -3.95 0.08 -2.82
C ASN A 155 -3.36 -1.29 -3.13
N LEU A 156 -3.01 -2.03 -2.08
CA LEU A 156 -2.46 -3.37 -2.25
C LEU A 156 -3.49 -4.39 -2.78
N GLU A 157 -4.77 -4.16 -2.59
CA GLU A 157 -5.80 -5.07 -3.09
C GLU A 157 -5.85 -5.10 -4.62
N GLU A 158 -5.43 -3.98 -5.25
CA GLU A 158 -5.37 -3.82 -6.70
C GLU A 158 -3.99 -4.16 -7.30
N ILE A 159 -3.00 -4.47 -6.47
CA ILE A 159 -1.62 -4.70 -6.94
C ILE A 159 -1.46 -5.98 -7.75
N LEU A 160 -2.32 -6.97 -7.48
CA LEU A 160 -2.35 -8.26 -8.18
C LEU A 160 -3.56 -8.32 -9.10
N SER A 161 -3.31 -8.64 -10.36
CA SER A 161 -4.38 -8.98 -11.29
C SER A 161 -5.06 -10.28 -10.90
N LYS A 162 -6.27 -10.49 -11.37
CA LYS A 162 -7.03 -11.73 -11.14
C LYS A 162 -6.23 -12.97 -11.57
N LYS A 163 -5.57 -12.92 -12.73
CA LYS A 163 -4.73 -14.01 -13.24
C LYS A 163 -3.54 -14.32 -12.33
N GLU A 164 -2.91 -13.27 -11.78
CA GLU A 164 -1.78 -13.43 -10.85
C GLU A 164 -2.26 -14.02 -9.52
N MET A 165 -3.41 -13.60 -9.01
CA MET A 165 -4.03 -14.19 -7.82
C MET A 165 -4.36 -15.68 -8.01
N ASP A 166 -4.91 -16.06 -9.17
CA ASP A 166 -5.20 -17.45 -9.49
C ASP A 166 -3.92 -18.29 -9.53
N THR A 167 -2.83 -17.75 -10.08
CA THR A 167 -1.51 -18.42 -10.09
C THR A 167 -0.99 -18.65 -8.67
N LEU A 168 -1.05 -17.65 -7.79
CA LEU A 168 -0.62 -17.79 -6.39
C LEU A 168 -1.48 -18.81 -5.64
N GLU A 169 -2.76 -18.89 -5.96
CA GLU A 169 -3.64 -19.88 -5.35
C GLU A 169 -3.30 -21.32 -5.75
N GLN A 170 -2.90 -21.54 -7.01
CA GLN A 170 -2.45 -22.84 -7.50
C GLN A 170 -1.15 -23.29 -6.82
N VAL A 171 -0.21 -22.36 -6.59
CA VAL A 171 1.03 -22.65 -5.84
C VAL A 171 0.71 -23.08 -4.41
N ARG A 172 -0.21 -22.38 -3.74
CA ARG A 172 -0.60 -22.70 -2.35
C ARG A 172 -1.28 -24.08 -2.18
N LYS A 173 -1.96 -24.56 -3.21
CA LYS A 173 -2.68 -25.87 -3.15
C LYS A 173 -1.77 -27.07 -3.40
N LYS A 174 -0.52 -26.84 -3.83
CA LYS A 174 0.45 -27.92 -4.11
C LYS A 174 1.34 -28.25 -2.89
N ASP A 175 1.28 -27.42 -1.84
CA ASP A 175 1.92 -27.63 -0.53
C ASP A 175 0.88 -28.16 0.49
#